data_43fedb0f76a46037287180ce090f5ed4
#
_entry.id   43fedb0f76a46037287180ce090f5ed4
#
_cell.length_a   1.000
_cell.length_b   1.000
_cell.length_c   1.000
_cell.angle_alpha   90.00
_cell.angle_beta   90.00
_cell.angle_gamma   90.00
#
_symmetry.space_group_name_H-M   'P 1'
#
loop_
_entity.id
_entity.type
_entity.pdbx_description
1 polymer ?
#
loop_
_entity_poly.entity_id
_entity_poly.type
_entity_poly.pdbx_seq_one_letter_code
_entity_poly.pdbx_strand_id
1 'polypeptide(L)'
;MAEFRQMVESLHAAGIEVMLDVVFNHTCEGGPRGPLMHFKGIDNATYYRLAADPQHYYDTTGCSNTLNTYNPQPLQLVMDSLRYWVT
;
A
#
# COMPACT_ATOMS: atom_id res chain seq x y z
N MET A 1 14.66 -0.33 9.95
CA MET A 1 14.14 1.07 10.13
C MET A 1 15.14 2.01 10.80
N ALA A 2 15.97 1.52 11.72
CA ALA A 2 17.01 2.38 12.35
C ALA A 2 17.96 3.00 11.32
N GLU A 3 18.37 2.24 10.32
CA GLU A 3 19.23 2.73 9.23
C GLU A 3 18.57 3.81 8.38
N PHE A 4 17.29 3.65 8.09
CA PHE A 4 16.51 4.65 7.35
C PHE A 4 16.40 5.96 8.14
N ARG A 5 16.10 5.90 9.45
CA ARG A 5 16.06 7.07 10.33
C ARG A 5 17.40 7.77 10.38
N GLN A 6 18.48 7.02 10.49
CA GLN A 6 19.83 7.55 10.51
C GLN A 6 20.16 8.28 9.20
N MET A 7 19.76 7.74 8.07
CA MET A 7 19.88 8.39 6.76
C MET A 7 19.13 9.73 6.73
N VAL A 8 17.87 9.75 7.16
CA VAL A 8 17.04 10.95 7.19
C VAL A 8 17.64 12.01 8.13
N GLU A 9 18.07 11.63 9.32
CA GLU A 9 18.73 12.52 10.28
C GLU A 9 20.00 13.14 9.70
N SER A 10 20.81 12.35 9.03
CA SER A 10 22.04 12.83 8.37
C SER A 10 21.76 13.85 7.27
N LEU A 11 20.71 13.60 6.46
CA LEU A 11 20.29 14.53 5.41
C LEU A 11 19.74 15.83 6.00
N HIS A 12 18.92 15.74 7.04
CA HIS A 12 18.40 16.91 7.75
C HIS A 12 19.51 17.75 8.37
N ALA A 13 20.52 17.12 8.97
CA ALA A 13 21.67 17.80 9.53
C ALA A 13 22.49 18.58 8.47
N ALA A 14 22.47 18.10 7.22
CA ALA A 14 23.09 18.76 6.06
C ALA A 14 22.18 19.84 5.43
N GLY A 15 21.00 20.10 5.98
CA GLY A 15 20.04 21.07 5.44
C GLY A 15 19.24 20.56 4.24
N ILE A 16 19.17 19.25 4.04
CA ILE A 16 18.46 18.61 2.93
C ILE A 16 17.12 18.06 3.45
N GLU A 17 16.03 18.45 2.81
CA GLU A 17 14.70 17.88 3.08
C GLU A 17 14.57 16.50 2.46
N VAL A 18 13.79 15.63 3.11
CA VAL A 18 13.51 14.28 2.62
C VAL A 18 12.02 14.16 2.29
N MET A 19 11.73 13.76 1.07
CA MET A 19 10.38 13.48 0.60
C MET A 19 10.23 11.98 0.32
N LEU A 20 9.29 11.34 0.98
CA LEU A 20 8.98 9.94 0.75
C LEU A 20 7.81 9.82 -0.23
N ASP A 21 8.09 9.28 -1.42
CA ASP A 21 7.05 8.97 -2.39
C ASP A 21 6.44 7.61 -2.07
N VAL A 22 5.11 7.56 -1.90
CA VAL A 22 4.40 6.36 -1.46
C VAL A 22 3.31 5.97 -2.44
N VAL A 23 3.02 4.65 -2.52
CA VAL A 23 1.98 4.10 -3.37
C VAL A 23 1.00 3.30 -2.53
N PHE A 24 -0.28 3.74 -2.51
CA PHE A 24 -1.34 3.12 -1.72
C PHE A 24 -2.54 2.63 -2.54
N ASN A 25 -2.48 2.75 -3.87
CA ASN A 25 -3.62 2.38 -4.72
C ASN A 25 -3.59 0.93 -5.20
N HIS A 26 -2.45 0.26 -5.16
CA HIS A 26 -2.29 -1.13 -5.57
C HIS A 26 -1.18 -1.82 -4.79
N THR A 27 -1.03 -3.14 -5.01
CA THR A 27 0.04 -3.95 -4.43
C THR A 27 0.77 -4.76 -5.51
N CYS A 28 1.88 -5.39 -5.14
CA CYS A 28 2.63 -6.28 -6.01
C CYS A 28 1.99 -7.67 -6.19
N GLU A 29 0.86 -7.94 -5.57
CA GLU A 29 0.15 -9.23 -5.73
C GLU A 29 -0.49 -9.40 -7.11
N GLY A 30 -0.57 -8.34 -7.92
CA GLY A 30 -1.10 -8.41 -9.29
C GLY A 30 -2.57 -8.78 -9.37
N GLY A 31 -2.94 -9.45 -10.48
CA GLY A 31 -4.29 -9.89 -10.74
C GLY A 31 -4.62 -11.29 -10.18
N PRO A 32 -5.68 -11.95 -10.69
CA PRO A 32 -6.14 -13.24 -10.15
C PRO A 32 -5.09 -14.35 -10.20
N ARG A 33 -4.15 -14.27 -11.13
CA ARG A 33 -3.05 -15.23 -11.29
C ARG A 33 -1.77 -14.82 -10.59
N GLY A 34 -1.77 -13.69 -9.92
CA GLY A 34 -0.61 -13.20 -9.17
C GLY A 34 -0.40 -13.96 -7.86
N PRO A 35 0.74 -13.72 -7.20
CA PRO A 35 1.09 -14.44 -5.98
C PRO A 35 0.15 -14.13 -4.81
N LEU A 36 0.02 -15.08 -3.89
CA LEU A 36 -0.66 -14.92 -2.60
C LEU A 36 0.38 -14.58 -1.54
N MET A 37 0.77 -13.31 -1.45
CA MET A 37 1.85 -12.89 -0.56
C MET A 37 1.35 -12.39 0.80
N HIS A 38 0.22 -11.67 0.83
CA HIS A 38 -0.32 -11.07 2.05
C HIS A 38 -1.85 -10.89 2.00
N PHE A 39 -2.38 -9.79 1.51
CA PHE A 39 -3.81 -9.44 1.63
C PHE A 39 -4.77 -10.39 0.94
N LYS A 40 -4.37 -10.98 -0.20
CA LYS A 40 -5.16 -12.01 -0.87
C LYS A 40 -5.40 -13.24 0.01
N GLY A 41 -4.38 -13.67 0.73
CA GLY A 41 -4.45 -14.82 1.60
C GLY A 41 -5.14 -14.54 2.93
N ILE A 42 -5.15 -13.30 3.39
CA ILE A 42 -5.74 -12.89 4.67
C ILE A 42 -7.22 -12.56 4.50
N ASP A 43 -7.55 -11.59 3.65
CA ASP A 43 -8.94 -11.16 3.42
C ASP A 43 -9.06 -10.41 2.09
N ASN A 44 -9.03 -11.14 0.99
CA ASN A 44 -9.01 -10.60 -0.36
C ASN A 44 -10.17 -9.62 -0.63
N ALA A 45 -11.39 -10.00 -0.26
CA ALA A 45 -12.59 -9.20 -0.54
C ALA A 45 -12.65 -7.89 0.25
N THR A 46 -11.97 -7.84 1.40
CA THR A 46 -11.89 -6.62 2.23
C THR A 46 -10.86 -5.63 1.67
N TYR A 47 -9.68 -6.11 1.26
CA TYR A 47 -8.57 -5.25 0.88
C TYR A 47 -8.60 -4.81 -0.58
N TYR A 48 -9.20 -5.59 -1.48
CA TYR A 48 -9.22 -5.28 -2.91
C TYR A 48 -10.61 -4.95 -3.43
N ARG A 49 -10.66 -4.06 -4.42
CA ARG A 49 -11.88 -3.81 -5.18
C ARG A 49 -12.08 -4.94 -6.18
N LEU A 50 -13.21 -5.63 -6.05
CA LEU A 50 -13.57 -6.75 -6.91
C LEU A 50 -14.50 -6.29 -8.03
N ALA A 51 -14.38 -6.92 -9.21
CA ALA A 51 -15.32 -6.78 -10.29
C ALA A 51 -16.64 -7.52 -9.96
N ALA A 52 -17.63 -7.45 -10.86
CA ALA A 52 -18.90 -8.19 -10.69
C ALA A 52 -18.68 -9.69 -10.54
N ASP A 53 -17.66 -10.25 -11.23
CA ASP A 53 -17.14 -11.59 -10.95
C ASP A 53 -16.05 -11.49 -9.88
N PRO A 54 -16.23 -12.05 -8.65
CA PRO A 54 -15.27 -11.92 -7.55
C PRO A 54 -13.90 -12.55 -7.81
N GLN A 55 -13.74 -13.33 -8.87
CA GLN A 55 -12.44 -13.88 -9.27
C GLN A 55 -11.53 -12.82 -9.91
N HIS A 56 -12.09 -11.69 -10.33
CA HIS A 56 -11.38 -10.60 -10.98
C HIS A 56 -11.40 -9.33 -10.13
N TYR A 57 -10.36 -8.50 -10.29
CA TYR A 57 -10.25 -7.22 -9.63
C TYR A 57 -10.78 -6.08 -10.50
N TYR A 58 -11.46 -5.12 -9.88
CA TYR A 58 -11.72 -3.84 -10.49
C TYR A 58 -10.43 -3.02 -10.41
N ASP A 59 -9.81 -2.78 -11.55
CA ASP A 59 -8.50 -2.15 -11.62
C ASP A 59 -8.54 -0.82 -12.35
N THR A 60 -8.13 0.23 -11.65
CA THR A 60 -7.96 1.58 -12.19
C THR A 60 -6.49 2.03 -12.16
N THR A 61 -5.58 1.17 -11.72
CA THR A 61 -4.18 1.51 -11.49
C THR A 61 -3.26 1.11 -12.64
N GLY A 62 -3.69 0.20 -13.50
CA GLY A 62 -2.85 -0.44 -14.52
C GLY A 62 -1.96 -1.56 -13.97
N CYS A 63 -2.07 -1.90 -12.68
CA CYS A 63 -1.27 -2.92 -11.99
C CYS A 63 -2.06 -4.18 -11.63
N SER A 64 -3.21 -4.36 -12.26
CA SER A 64 -4.10 -5.52 -12.15
C SER A 64 -4.83 -5.66 -10.81
N ASN A 65 -4.70 -4.74 -9.89
CA ASN A 65 -5.52 -4.66 -8.69
C ASN A 65 -5.68 -3.22 -8.19
N THR A 66 -6.70 -2.97 -7.39
CA THR A 66 -6.94 -1.69 -6.72
C THR A 66 -7.34 -1.98 -5.27
N LEU A 67 -6.66 -1.35 -4.32
CA LEU A 67 -7.03 -1.43 -2.90
C LEU A 67 -8.37 -0.75 -2.66
N ASN A 68 -9.23 -1.39 -1.87
CA ASN A 68 -10.57 -0.90 -1.58
C ASN A 68 -10.59 0.05 -0.39
N THR A 69 -10.26 1.32 -0.61
CA THR A 69 -10.23 2.35 0.43
C THR A 69 -11.63 2.80 0.89
N TYR A 70 -12.69 2.38 0.24
CA TYR A 70 -14.06 2.54 0.76
C TYR A 70 -14.33 1.62 1.96
N ASN A 71 -13.59 0.53 2.09
CA ASN A 71 -13.68 -0.35 3.25
C ASN A 71 -12.81 0.20 4.39
N PRO A 72 -13.28 0.21 5.66
CA PRO A 72 -12.53 0.74 6.79
C PRO A 72 -11.19 0.06 7.05
N GLN A 73 -11.06 -1.23 6.76
CA GLN A 73 -9.84 -1.99 7.05
C GLN A 73 -8.65 -1.56 6.19
N PRO A 74 -8.71 -1.57 4.83
CA PRO A 74 -7.63 -1.05 4.01
C PRO A 74 -7.38 0.45 4.23
N LEU A 75 -8.42 1.24 4.47
CA LEU A 75 -8.25 2.65 4.80
C LEU A 75 -7.46 2.83 6.10
N GLN A 76 -7.75 2.04 7.13
CA GLN A 76 -7.02 2.07 8.39
C GLN A 76 -5.53 1.70 8.19
N LEU A 77 -5.26 0.69 7.37
CA LEU A 77 -3.90 0.28 7.02
C LEU A 77 -3.11 1.44 6.39
N VAL A 78 -3.71 2.14 5.42
CA VAL A 78 -3.11 3.29 4.76
C VAL A 78 -2.85 4.43 5.77
N MET A 79 -3.83 4.74 6.61
CA MET A 79 -3.69 5.80 7.61
C MET A 79 -2.61 5.49 8.65
N ASP A 80 -2.52 4.24 9.10
CA ASP A 80 -1.49 3.82 10.05
C ASP A 80 -0.09 3.85 9.43
N SER A 81 0.03 3.48 8.16
CA SER A 81 1.28 3.61 7.41
C SER A 81 1.73 5.07 7.31
N LEU A 82 0.83 5.97 6.95
CA LEU A 82 1.13 7.41 6.88
C LEU A 82 1.57 7.96 8.25
N ARG A 83 0.84 7.62 9.32
CA ARG A 83 1.21 8.02 10.68
C ARG A 83 2.61 7.52 11.08
N TYR A 84 2.91 6.29 10.73
CA TYR A 84 4.23 5.70 11.01
C TYR A 84 5.36 6.52 10.37
N TRP A 85 5.19 6.94 9.12
CA TRP A 85 6.23 7.63 8.39
C TRP A 85 6.41 9.10 8.81
N VAL A 86 5.39 9.77 9.35
CA VAL A 86 5.48 11.17 9.77
C VAL A 86 5.82 11.36 11.26
N THR A 87 5.83 10.31 12.02
CA THR A 87 6.27 10.34 13.42
C THR A 87 7.66 9.73 13.57
#